data_6356b84973342ddfb777f5aa71b9c362
#
_entry.id   6356b84973342ddfb777f5aa71b9c362
#
_cell.length_a   1.000
_cell.length_b   1.000
_cell.length_c   1.000
_cell.angle_alpha   90.00
_cell.angle_beta   90.00
_cell.angle_gamma   90.00
#
_symmetry.space_group_name_H-M   'P 1'
#
loop_
_entity.id
_entity.type
_entity.pdbx_description
1 polymer ?
#
loop_
_entity_poly.entity_id
_entity_poly.type
_entity_poly.pdbx_seq_one_letter_code
_entity_poly.pdbx_strand_id
1 'polypeptide(L)'
;MNFFSLFKRKIIYNLKKKYPVDQDYFQSADLDFLFNHYGSDKAHIFSKTNNTGHGFSNFYEKQLKNWKDKEIKILEIGSFAGASAAAFVKYFNKSKVFCFDV
;
A
#
# COMPACT_ATOMS: atom_id res chain seq x y z
N MET A 1 11.82 7.38 11.42
CA MET A 1 10.42 7.60 11.84
C MET A 1 10.42 7.93 13.33
N ASN A 2 9.81 9.03 13.73
CA ASN A 2 9.76 9.39 15.14
C ASN A 2 8.59 8.68 15.87
N PHE A 3 8.58 8.77 17.20
CA PHE A 3 7.56 8.12 18.03
C PHE A 3 6.13 8.59 17.70
N PHE A 4 5.94 9.90 17.46
CA PHE A 4 4.61 10.44 17.15
C PHE A 4 4.08 9.91 15.82
N SER A 5 4.92 9.82 14.79
CA SER A 5 4.54 9.27 13.50
C SER A 5 4.11 7.82 13.63
N LEU A 6 4.88 7.01 14.35
CA LEU A 6 4.54 5.61 14.60
C LEU A 6 3.24 5.46 15.37
N PHE A 7 3.04 6.29 16.39
CA PHE A 7 1.83 6.28 17.21
C PHE A 7 0.59 6.63 16.37
N LYS A 8 0.68 7.69 15.56
CA LYS A 8 -0.41 8.06 14.63
C LYS A 8 -0.75 6.92 13.67
N ARG A 9 0.25 6.27 13.13
CA ARG A 9 0.04 5.13 12.22
C ARG A 9 -0.67 3.98 12.90
N LYS A 10 -0.32 3.69 14.15
CA LYS A 10 -1.01 2.65 14.93
C LYS A 10 -2.47 2.99 15.19
N ILE A 11 -2.77 4.24 15.50
CA ILE A 11 -4.16 4.70 15.68
C ILE A 11 -4.94 4.52 14.38
N ILE A 12 -4.40 5.01 13.28
CA ILE A 12 -5.04 4.89 11.96
C ILE A 12 -5.27 3.42 11.60
N TYR A 13 -4.29 2.57 11.85
CA TYR A 13 -4.41 1.14 11.63
C TYR A 13 -5.54 0.53 12.45
N ASN A 14 -5.60 0.85 13.74
CA ASN A 14 -6.65 0.32 14.62
C ASN A 14 -8.05 0.75 14.18
N LEU A 15 -8.19 1.96 13.64
CA LEU A 15 -9.47 2.44 13.10
C LEU A 15 -9.84 1.76 11.79
N LYS A 16 -8.86 1.34 10.99
CA LYS A 16 -9.08 0.80 9.64
C LYS A 16 -8.81 -0.69 9.49
N LYS A 17 -8.45 -1.39 10.56
CA LYS A 17 -8.05 -2.80 10.48
C LYS A 17 -9.12 -3.74 9.91
N LYS A 18 -10.38 -3.31 9.91
CA LYS A 18 -11.50 -4.06 9.35
C LYS A 18 -12.00 -3.46 8.02
N TYR A 19 -11.20 -2.61 7.41
CA TYR A 19 -11.57 -1.98 6.15
C TYR A 19 -11.72 -3.03 5.05
N PRO A 20 -12.88 -3.09 4.38
CA PRO A 20 -13.16 -4.16 3.42
C PRO A 20 -12.54 -3.85 2.06
N VAL A 21 -11.26 -4.14 1.90
CA VAL A 21 -10.49 -3.87 0.67
C VAL A 21 -11.14 -4.50 -0.56
N ASP A 22 -11.74 -5.67 -0.40
CA ASP A 22 -12.37 -6.37 -1.52
C ASP A 22 -13.54 -5.62 -2.13
N GLN A 23 -14.16 -4.72 -1.39
CA GLN A 23 -15.27 -3.91 -1.88
C GLN A 23 -14.81 -2.69 -2.69
N ASP A 24 -13.52 -2.35 -2.62
CA ASP A 24 -12.98 -1.25 -3.39
C ASP A 24 -12.85 -1.63 -4.87
N TYR A 25 -13.22 -0.69 -5.72
CA TYR A 25 -13.05 -0.83 -7.16
C TYR A 25 -12.35 0.40 -7.70
N PHE A 26 -11.22 0.20 -8.36
CA PHE A 26 -10.46 1.27 -9.00
C PHE A 26 -10.16 0.91 -10.44
N GLN A 27 -10.70 1.70 -11.37
CA GLN A 27 -10.40 1.51 -12.78
C GLN A 27 -9.12 2.30 -13.10
N SER A 28 -8.11 1.59 -13.56
CA SER A 28 -6.84 2.18 -14.05
C SER A 28 -6.10 3.05 -13.02
N ALA A 29 -6.22 2.74 -11.73
CA ALA A 29 -5.48 3.46 -10.70
C ALA A 29 -4.00 3.11 -10.75
N ASP A 30 -3.13 4.11 -10.55
CA ASP A 30 -1.70 3.89 -10.43
C ASP A 30 -1.29 3.54 -9.00
N LEU A 31 -0.04 3.13 -8.82
CA LEU A 31 0.46 2.72 -7.50
C LEU A 31 0.54 3.89 -6.52
N ASP A 32 0.88 5.09 -6.97
CA ASP A 32 0.96 6.24 -6.06
C ASP A 32 -0.41 6.55 -5.47
N PHE A 33 -1.44 6.57 -6.30
CA PHE A 33 -2.82 6.74 -5.83
C PHE A 33 -3.20 5.66 -4.82
N LEU A 34 -2.92 4.40 -5.13
CA LEU A 34 -3.28 3.28 -4.27
C LEU A 34 -2.52 3.30 -2.94
N PHE A 35 -1.21 3.56 -2.99
CA PHE A 35 -0.43 3.71 -1.76
C PHE A 35 -0.97 4.82 -0.88
N ASN A 36 -1.29 5.97 -1.47
CA ASN A 36 -1.87 7.08 -0.72
C ASN A 36 -3.26 6.73 -0.16
N HIS A 37 -4.10 6.12 -0.98
CA HIS A 37 -5.47 5.75 -0.58
C HIS A 37 -5.46 4.82 0.64
N TYR A 38 -4.60 3.79 0.63
CA TYR A 38 -4.52 2.84 1.73
C TYR A 38 -3.61 3.29 2.88
N GLY A 39 -2.95 4.43 2.72
CA GLY A 39 -2.13 5.01 3.78
C GLY A 39 -0.74 4.42 3.89
N SER A 40 -0.17 3.97 2.78
CA SER A 40 1.23 3.53 2.73
C SER A 40 2.17 4.72 2.58
N ASP A 41 3.25 4.71 3.34
CA ASP A 41 4.31 5.72 3.23
C ASP A 41 5.20 5.54 1.98
N LYS A 42 4.94 4.55 1.15
CA LYS A 42 5.60 4.38 -0.14
C LYS A 42 5.14 5.39 -1.18
N ALA A 43 4.00 6.05 -0.95
CA ALA A 43 3.53 7.16 -1.78
C ALA A 43 4.43 8.38 -1.66
N HIS A 44 4.30 9.32 -2.60
CA HIS A 44 5.00 10.61 -2.52
C HIS A 44 4.54 11.43 -1.31
N ILE A 45 3.22 11.44 -1.07
CA ILE A 45 2.64 12.15 0.06
C ILE A 45 1.93 11.14 0.94
N PHE A 46 2.32 11.10 2.21
CA PHE A 46 1.65 10.27 3.20
C PHE A 46 0.57 11.08 3.91
N SER A 47 -0.55 11.24 3.23
CA SER A 47 -1.63 12.16 3.64
C SER A 47 -2.25 11.80 4.99
N LYS A 48 -2.21 10.54 5.40
CA LYS A 48 -2.79 10.09 6.67
C LYS A 48 -2.11 10.71 7.89
N THR A 49 -0.86 11.14 7.76
CA THR A 49 -0.10 11.75 8.85
C THR A 49 0.42 13.13 8.51
N ASN A 50 0.07 13.68 7.33
CA ASN A 50 0.59 14.94 6.79
C ASN A 50 2.11 14.96 6.66
N ASN A 51 2.74 13.80 6.53
CA ASN A 51 4.17 13.67 6.29
C ASN A 51 4.44 13.37 4.83
N THR A 52 5.63 13.78 4.34
CA THR A 52 6.12 13.35 3.05
C THR A 52 6.38 11.84 3.11
N GLY A 53 5.88 11.11 2.14
CA GLY A 53 6.16 9.69 2.00
C GLY A 53 7.55 9.44 1.45
N HIS A 54 7.91 8.16 1.30
CA HIS A 54 9.22 7.77 0.77
C HIS A 54 9.37 7.98 -0.74
N GLY A 55 8.25 8.16 -1.46
CA GLY A 55 8.27 8.42 -2.89
C GLY A 55 8.69 7.23 -3.74
N PHE A 56 8.40 6.02 -3.29
CA PHE A 56 8.83 4.80 -3.99
C PHE A 56 7.90 4.39 -5.11
N SER A 57 6.72 5.01 -5.24
CA SER A 57 5.69 4.56 -6.18
C SER A 57 6.15 4.59 -7.64
N ASN A 58 6.88 5.63 -8.05
CA ASN A 58 7.39 5.72 -9.42
C ASN A 58 8.37 4.59 -9.75
N PHE A 59 9.23 4.25 -8.79
CA PHE A 59 10.15 3.13 -8.95
C PHE A 59 9.40 1.81 -9.13
N TYR A 60 8.46 1.53 -8.26
CA TYR A 60 7.65 0.32 -8.35
C TYR A 60 6.86 0.26 -9.65
N GLU A 61 6.22 1.36 -10.02
CA GLU A 61 5.43 1.44 -11.26
C GLU A 61 6.28 1.12 -12.47
N LYS A 62 7.47 1.73 -12.57
CA LYS A 62 8.38 1.52 -13.69
C LYS A 62 8.85 0.07 -13.79
N GLN A 63 9.16 -0.55 -12.64
CA GLN A 63 9.71 -1.91 -12.62
C GLN A 63 8.63 -2.98 -12.78
N LEU A 64 7.41 -2.71 -12.35
CA LEU A 64 6.40 -3.74 -12.16
C LEU A 64 5.19 -3.60 -13.08
N LYS A 65 5.05 -2.52 -13.84
CA LYS A 65 3.87 -2.30 -14.69
C LYS A 65 3.61 -3.42 -15.70
N ASN A 66 4.67 -4.06 -16.18
CA ASN A 66 4.54 -5.16 -17.16
C ASN A 66 3.92 -6.41 -16.54
N TRP A 67 3.85 -6.48 -15.21
CA TRP A 67 3.26 -7.62 -14.48
C TRP A 67 1.81 -7.36 -14.08
N LYS A 68 1.29 -6.15 -14.35
CA LYS A 68 0.01 -5.69 -13.83
C LYS A 68 -1.15 -6.65 -14.11
N ASP A 69 -1.19 -7.19 -15.32
CA ASP A 69 -2.29 -8.05 -15.77
C ASP A 69 -1.92 -9.54 -15.76
N LYS A 70 -0.76 -9.88 -15.21
CA LYS A 70 -0.31 -11.27 -15.14
C LYS A 70 -0.71 -11.90 -13.81
N GLU A 71 -0.88 -13.21 -13.84
CA GLU A 71 -1.12 -13.99 -12.65
C GLU A 71 0.19 -14.15 -11.88
N ILE A 72 0.30 -13.49 -10.73
CA ILE A 72 1.55 -13.43 -9.95
C ILE A 72 1.29 -13.62 -8.46
N LYS A 73 2.34 -13.98 -7.76
CA LYS A 73 2.37 -14.03 -6.30
C LYS A 73 3.38 -13.02 -5.79
N ILE A 74 3.02 -12.26 -4.78
CA ILE A 74 3.86 -11.22 -4.18
C ILE A 74 4.06 -11.57 -2.71
N LEU A 75 5.32 -11.56 -2.27
CA LEU A 75 5.65 -11.65 -0.85
C LEU A 75 6.17 -10.29 -0.39
N GLU A 76 5.48 -9.69 0.56
CA GLU A 76 5.94 -8.44 1.20
C GLU A 76 6.46 -8.76 2.61
N ILE A 77 7.71 -8.40 2.85
CA ILE A 77 8.35 -8.54 4.17
C ILE A 77 8.37 -7.16 4.82
N GLY A 78 7.90 -7.07 6.08
CA GLY A 78 7.78 -5.80 6.77
C GLY A 78 6.54 -5.03 6.37
N SER A 79 5.41 -5.71 6.28
CA SER A 79 4.15 -5.11 5.79
C SER A 79 3.47 -4.15 6.77
N PHE A 80 3.86 -4.17 8.02
CA PHE A 80 3.29 -3.37 9.12
C PHE A 80 1.75 -3.52 9.16
N ALA A 81 1.02 -2.50 8.69
CA ALA A 81 -0.45 -2.47 8.74
C ALA A 81 -1.12 -3.05 7.48
N GLY A 82 -0.34 -3.54 6.52
CA GLY A 82 -0.87 -4.10 5.28
C GLY A 82 -1.31 -3.07 4.25
N ALA A 83 -0.98 -1.79 4.43
CA ALA A 83 -1.38 -0.74 3.51
C ALA A 83 -0.80 -0.92 2.10
N SER A 84 0.48 -1.23 2.00
CA SER A 84 1.10 -1.49 0.70
C SER A 84 0.62 -2.80 0.10
N ALA A 85 0.36 -3.83 0.92
CA ALA A 85 -0.23 -5.08 0.44
C ALA A 85 -1.61 -4.84 -0.19
N ALA A 86 -2.45 -4.02 0.43
CA ALA A 86 -3.75 -3.65 -0.13
C ALA A 86 -3.60 -2.96 -1.49
N ALA A 87 -2.64 -2.03 -1.60
CA ALA A 87 -2.36 -1.35 -2.86
C ALA A 87 -1.93 -2.35 -3.94
N PHE A 88 -1.04 -3.29 -3.61
CA PHE A 88 -0.58 -4.29 -4.57
C PHE A 88 -1.71 -5.21 -5.04
N VAL A 89 -2.58 -5.65 -4.15
CA VAL A 89 -3.75 -6.48 -4.52
C VAL A 89 -4.63 -5.75 -5.53
N LYS A 90 -4.80 -4.44 -5.37
CA LYS A 90 -5.64 -3.66 -6.28
C LYS A 90 -4.92 -3.31 -7.58
N TYR A 91 -3.61 -3.10 -7.53
CA TYR A 91 -2.83 -2.81 -8.73
C TYR A 91 -2.67 -4.04 -9.63
N PHE A 92 -2.29 -5.17 -9.04
CA PHE A 92 -2.12 -6.43 -9.75
C PHE A 92 -3.40 -7.26 -9.61
N ASN A 93 -4.32 -7.07 -10.53
CA ASN A 93 -5.68 -7.61 -10.44
C ASN A 93 -5.80 -9.14 -10.41
N LYS A 94 -4.72 -9.85 -10.77
CA LYS A 94 -4.66 -11.32 -10.75
C LYS A 94 -3.58 -11.83 -9.77
N SER A 95 -3.32 -11.07 -8.72
CA SER A 95 -2.25 -11.41 -7.78
C SER A 95 -2.77 -12.05 -6.50
N LYS A 96 -1.87 -12.78 -5.84
CA LYS A 96 -1.99 -13.14 -4.43
C LYS A 96 -0.84 -12.47 -3.69
N VAL A 97 -1.16 -11.76 -2.61
CA VAL A 97 -0.16 -11.05 -1.82
C VAL A 97 -0.06 -11.72 -0.47
N PHE A 98 1.15 -12.10 -0.12
CA PHE A 98 1.48 -12.69 1.17
C PHE A 98 2.25 -11.66 1.99
N CYS A 99 1.78 -11.37 3.19
CA CYS A 99 2.40 -10.40 4.07
C CYS A 99 3.11 -11.10 5.21
N PHE A 100 4.31 -10.66 5.52
CA PHE A 100 5.07 -11.13 6.65
C PHE A 100 5.60 -9.93 7.42
N ASP A 101 5.22 -9.82 8.69
CA ASP A 101 5.68 -8.75 9.57
C ASP A 101 6.19 -9.34 10.87
N VAL A 102 7.12 -8.63 11.50
CA VAL A 102 7.79 -9.09 12.72
C VAL A 102 7.14 -8.48 13.96
#